data_f7d63e611977f16fcea8ec96c1c975f5
#
_entry.id   f7d63e611977f16fcea8ec96c1c975f5
#
_cell.length_a   1.000
_cell.length_b   1.000
_cell.length_c   1.000
_cell.angle_alpha   90.00
_cell.angle_beta   90.00
_cell.angle_gamma   90.00
#
_symmetry.space_group_name_H-M   'P 1'
#
loop_
_entity.id
_entity.type
_entity.pdbx_description
1 polymer ?
#
loop_
_entity_poly.entity_id
_entity_poly.type
_entity_poly.pdbx_seq_one_letter_code
_entity_poly.pdbx_strand_id
1 'polypeptide(L)'
;KELLTNYGKISELWFDMGANTPAQSKELYELVHQYQPDCTVSGRLGNDQYDFCVMADNDYPDKTLHAPWQSAASMFDETWGYRAWQDRGNIESKVREKTRSLINVVSRGGNYLLNIGPKGNGAVVDFEKEVLEQMGDWLSRYGYAVYQTEASPFQEEFTWGEVTRKDNHLYLFLSGKYPADGKITLQMPGYLLQKGDGKMATYLQYGDEVVLTVPASAYKDKQIHVLTLSFDKKIEPFPGKTIRNAILTPRNATPQYSYSCFDYYTNYRSITGYSWNFEQLLLKQLEIIYTSQEAGREIDLILDGKTYSVTLDKGKEIK
;
A
#
# COMPACT_ATOMS: atom_id res chain seq x y z
N LYS A 1 -5.65 23.05 -21.71
CA LYS A 1 -6.66 24.08 -21.48
C LYS A 1 -8.04 23.61 -21.92
N GLU A 2 -8.22 23.15 -23.16
CA GLU A 2 -9.50 22.69 -23.71
C GLU A 2 -10.18 21.63 -22.83
N LEU A 3 -9.46 20.58 -22.40
CA LEU A 3 -9.97 19.56 -21.48
C LEU A 3 -10.48 20.16 -20.16
N LEU A 4 -9.77 21.16 -19.63
CA LEU A 4 -10.07 21.77 -18.32
C LEU A 4 -11.23 22.78 -18.37
N THR A 5 -11.69 23.19 -19.56
CA THR A 5 -12.72 24.23 -19.72
C THR A 5 -14.00 23.73 -20.38
N ASN A 6 -13.96 22.66 -21.18
CA ASN A 6 -15.09 22.29 -22.04
C ASN A 6 -15.87 21.04 -21.57
N TYR A 7 -15.38 20.32 -20.56
CA TYR A 7 -15.93 19.02 -20.16
C TYR A 7 -16.45 18.98 -18.71
N GLY A 8 -16.64 20.14 -18.09
CA GLY A 8 -17.12 20.23 -16.70
C GLY A 8 -16.01 19.96 -15.66
N LYS A 9 -16.42 19.56 -14.45
CA LYS A 9 -15.51 19.29 -13.36
C LYS A 9 -14.74 17.99 -13.59
N ILE A 10 -13.41 18.06 -13.54
CA ILE A 10 -12.51 16.92 -13.66
C ILE A 10 -11.93 16.67 -12.27
N SER A 11 -12.04 15.44 -11.76
CA SER A 11 -11.51 15.07 -10.46
C SER A 11 -10.02 14.75 -10.50
N GLU A 12 -9.56 14.15 -11.58
CA GLU A 12 -8.19 13.68 -11.74
C GLU A 12 -7.72 13.86 -13.19
N LEU A 13 -6.54 14.42 -13.40
CA LEU A 13 -5.87 14.49 -14.70
C LEU A 13 -4.62 13.60 -14.66
N TRP A 14 -4.69 12.50 -15.42
CA TRP A 14 -3.68 11.48 -15.46
C TRP A 14 -2.71 11.71 -16.62
N PHE A 15 -1.49 12.21 -16.31
CA PHE A 15 -0.40 12.28 -17.27
C PHE A 15 0.30 10.94 -17.38
N ASP A 16 0.82 10.62 -18.56
CA ASP A 16 1.60 9.42 -18.79
C ASP A 16 2.75 9.70 -19.78
N MET A 17 3.76 8.82 -19.79
CA MET A 17 4.91 8.90 -20.72
C MET A 17 5.66 10.25 -20.68
N GLY A 18 5.67 10.92 -19.53
CA GLY A 18 6.20 12.27 -19.40
C GLY A 18 7.69 12.38 -19.66
N ALA A 19 8.06 13.01 -20.78
CA ALA A 19 9.42 13.43 -21.08
C ALA A 19 9.53 14.97 -20.99
N ASN A 20 8.83 15.57 -20.03
CA ASN A 20 8.78 17.01 -19.84
C ASN A 20 10.07 17.53 -19.19
N THR A 21 10.48 18.75 -19.55
CA THR A 21 11.47 19.50 -18.76
C THR A 21 10.83 19.96 -17.44
N PRO A 22 11.65 20.28 -16.41
CA PRO A 22 11.11 20.80 -15.15
C PRO A 22 10.19 22.04 -15.31
N ALA A 23 10.52 22.93 -16.24
CA ALA A 23 9.72 24.10 -16.55
C ALA A 23 8.36 23.74 -17.16
N GLN A 24 8.32 22.75 -18.06
CA GLN A 24 7.09 22.27 -18.68
C GLN A 24 6.18 21.55 -17.67
N SER A 25 6.74 20.70 -16.81
CA SER A 25 5.97 20.03 -15.78
C SER A 25 5.33 21.05 -14.83
N LYS A 26 6.10 22.04 -14.40
CA LYS A 26 5.61 23.13 -13.56
C LYS A 26 4.47 23.92 -14.23
N GLU A 27 4.66 24.34 -15.49
CA GLU A 27 3.64 25.06 -16.26
C GLU A 27 2.35 24.24 -16.40
N LEU A 28 2.46 22.95 -16.71
CA LEU A 28 1.30 22.08 -16.85
C LEU A 28 0.56 21.87 -15.52
N TYR A 29 1.30 21.68 -14.42
CA TYR A 29 0.74 21.54 -13.08
C TYR A 29 -0.02 22.81 -12.65
N GLU A 30 0.62 23.97 -12.81
CA GLU A 30 0.01 25.28 -12.49
C GLU A 30 -1.22 25.55 -13.36
N LEU A 31 -1.17 25.17 -14.66
CA LEU A 31 -2.30 25.31 -15.57
C LEU A 31 -3.53 24.50 -15.14
N VAL A 32 -3.31 23.26 -14.67
CA VAL A 32 -4.41 22.42 -14.18
C VAL A 32 -5.09 23.09 -12.99
N HIS A 33 -4.33 23.48 -11.96
CA HIS A 33 -4.88 24.08 -10.76
C HIS A 33 -5.43 25.49 -10.98
N GLN A 34 -4.94 26.23 -11.99
CA GLN A 34 -5.52 27.51 -12.38
C GLN A 34 -6.96 27.39 -12.89
N TYR A 35 -7.25 26.35 -13.69
CA TYR A 35 -8.58 26.13 -14.26
C TYR A 35 -9.48 25.26 -13.40
N GLN A 36 -8.94 24.30 -12.71
CA GLN A 36 -9.63 23.37 -11.82
C GLN A 36 -8.83 23.13 -10.55
N PRO A 37 -8.98 23.98 -9.53
CA PRO A 37 -8.18 23.92 -8.29
C PRO A 37 -8.29 22.59 -7.54
N ASP A 38 -9.43 21.88 -7.65
CA ASP A 38 -9.70 20.62 -6.98
C ASP A 38 -9.26 19.40 -7.82
N CYS A 39 -8.78 19.60 -9.06
CA CYS A 39 -8.34 18.50 -9.93
C CYS A 39 -6.97 18.00 -9.48
N THR A 40 -6.85 16.72 -9.16
CA THR A 40 -5.57 16.12 -8.78
C THR A 40 -4.74 15.72 -10.00
N VAL A 41 -3.43 15.85 -9.88
CA VAL A 41 -2.46 15.58 -10.96
C VAL A 41 -1.59 14.38 -10.62
N SER A 42 -1.50 13.43 -11.56
CA SER A 42 -0.71 12.19 -11.39
C SER A 42 0.79 12.45 -11.41
N GLY A 43 1.54 11.63 -10.64
CA GLY A 43 3.00 11.70 -10.52
C GLY A 43 3.76 11.46 -11.82
N ARG A 44 3.12 10.85 -12.83
CA ARG A 44 3.74 10.63 -14.14
C ARG A 44 3.85 11.89 -15.01
N LEU A 45 3.39 13.05 -14.52
CA LEU A 45 3.78 14.35 -15.09
C LEU A 45 5.29 14.60 -14.95
N GLY A 46 5.88 14.12 -13.86
CA GLY A 46 7.32 14.15 -13.61
C GLY A 46 7.82 15.44 -12.96
N ASN A 47 9.13 15.45 -12.65
CA ASN A 47 9.85 16.60 -12.07
C ASN A 47 9.24 17.10 -10.75
N ASP A 48 8.75 16.16 -9.91
CA ASP A 48 8.14 16.43 -8.60
C ASP A 48 6.92 17.39 -8.63
N GLN A 49 6.21 17.43 -9.77
CA GLN A 49 4.98 18.19 -9.95
C GLN A 49 3.79 17.22 -9.94
N TYR A 50 3.17 17.00 -8.77
CA TYR A 50 2.07 16.05 -8.60
C TYR A 50 1.29 16.26 -7.31
N ASP A 51 0.09 15.69 -7.24
CA ASP A 51 -0.73 15.60 -6.03
C ASP A 51 -0.77 14.18 -5.47
N PHE A 52 -0.53 13.16 -6.30
CA PHE A 52 -0.43 11.77 -5.88
C PHE A 52 0.60 10.98 -6.70
N CYS A 53 1.23 10.02 -6.04
CA CYS A 53 2.20 9.12 -6.68
C CYS A 53 1.50 8.05 -7.53
N VAL A 54 2.12 7.65 -8.63
CA VAL A 54 1.70 6.50 -9.43
C VAL A 54 2.80 5.45 -9.40
N MET A 55 2.45 4.22 -9.03
CA MET A 55 3.39 3.11 -9.03
C MET A 55 3.71 2.65 -10.47
N ALA A 56 4.66 1.72 -10.60
CA ALA A 56 4.89 1.01 -11.86
C ALA A 56 3.63 0.30 -12.32
N ASP A 57 3.57 -0.01 -13.61
CA ASP A 57 2.46 -0.73 -14.20
C ASP A 57 2.25 -2.09 -13.53
N ASN A 58 1.02 -2.38 -13.14
CA ASN A 58 0.64 -3.60 -12.42
C ASN A 58 1.40 -3.84 -11.09
N ASP A 59 1.98 -2.79 -10.50
CA ASP A 59 2.77 -2.88 -9.28
C ASP A 59 2.13 -2.10 -8.12
N TYR A 60 2.51 -2.48 -6.92
CA TYR A 60 2.16 -1.79 -5.67
C TYR A 60 3.30 -1.98 -4.66
N PRO A 61 3.47 -1.05 -3.71
CA PRO A 61 4.53 -1.14 -2.72
C PRO A 61 4.33 -2.35 -1.81
N ASP A 62 5.43 -2.89 -1.29
CA ASP A 62 5.42 -3.94 -0.29
C ASP A 62 4.96 -3.45 1.10
N LYS A 63 4.98 -2.13 1.33
CA LYS A 63 4.57 -1.50 2.60
C LYS A 63 3.66 -0.30 2.37
N THR A 64 2.98 0.12 3.43
CA THR A 64 2.18 1.35 3.45
C THR A 64 3.03 2.57 3.10
N LEU A 65 2.53 3.40 2.17
CA LEU A 65 3.08 4.71 1.89
C LEU A 65 2.34 5.79 2.68
N HIS A 66 3.08 6.80 3.10
CA HIS A 66 2.51 7.96 3.82
C HIS A 66 2.08 9.10 2.89
N ALA A 67 2.30 8.98 1.57
CA ALA A 67 1.83 9.90 0.55
C ALA A 67 0.59 9.32 -0.16
N PRO A 68 -0.30 10.13 -0.73
CA PRO A 68 -1.36 9.64 -1.61
C PRO A 68 -0.76 8.93 -2.83
N TRP A 69 -1.28 7.77 -3.18
CA TRP A 69 -0.77 7.00 -4.31
C TRP A 69 -1.84 6.15 -4.99
N GLN A 70 -1.56 5.78 -6.23
CA GLN A 70 -2.42 4.96 -7.07
C GLN A 70 -1.61 3.87 -7.76
N SER A 71 -2.18 2.68 -7.86
CA SER A 71 -1.69 1.59 -8.70
C SER A 71 -2.51 1.55 -9.98
N ALA A 72 -1.84 1.74 -11.13
CA ALA A 72 -2.43 1.50 -12.44
C ALA A 72 -2.23 0.02 -12.80
N ALA A 73 -3.33 -0.70 -12.96
CA ALA A 73 -3.35 -2.12 -13.29
C ALA A 73 -4.16 -2.39 -14.55
N SER A 74 -3.69 -3.32 -15.37
CA SER A 74 -4.42 -3.81 -16.54
C SER A 74 -5.17 -5.11 -16.23
N MET A 75 -6.22 -5.40 -16.97
CA MET A 75 -6.91 -6.69 -16.87
C MET A 75 -5.98 -7.87 -17.19
N PHE A 76 -5.06 -7.66 -18.14
CA PHE A 76 -4.03 -8.63 -18.54
C PHE A 76 -2.67 -7.95 -18.56
N ASP A 77 -1.68 -8.55 -17.94
CA ASP A 77 -0.35 -7.95 -17.75
C ASP A 77 0.37 -7.64 -19.08
N GLU A 78 0.01 -8.36 -20.14
CA GLU A 78 0.64 -8.19 -21.46
C GLU A 78 0.06 -7.03 -22.29
N THR A 79 -1.03 -6.39 -21.85
CA THR A 79 -1.67 -5.36 -22.68
C THR A 79 -2.57 -4.41 -21.90
N TRP A 80 -2.52 -3.14 -22.31
CA TRP A 80 -3.46 -2.10 -21.88
C TRP A 80 -4.64 -1.91 -22.84
N GLY A 81 -4.54 -2.45 -24.04
CA GLY A 81 -5.55 -2.33 -25.08
C GLY A 81 -6.16 -3.67 -25.47
N TYR A 82 -7.15 -3.61 -26.36
CA TYR A 82 -7.81 -4.78 -26.91
C TYR A 82 -6.89 -5.61 -27.79
N ARG A 83 -6.89 -6.93 -27.58
CA ARG A 83 -6.28 -7.91 -28.49
C ARG A 83 -7.31 -9.03 -28.78
N ALA A 84 -7.57 -9.27 -30.06
CA ALA A 84 -8.51 -10.31 -30.46
C ALA A 84 -8.03 -11.74 -30.05
N TRP A 85 -6.72 -11.92 -30.04
CA TRP A 85 -6.05 -13.20 -29.70
C TRP A 85 -5.63 -13.32 -28.22
N GLN A 86 -6.08 -12.41 -27.34
CA GLN A 86 -5.75 -12.47 -25.92
C GLN A 86 -6.27 -13.79 -25.33
N ASP A 87 -5.38 -14.57 -24.73
CA ASP A 87 -5.80 -15.65 -23.84
C ASP A 87 -6.41 -15.03 -22.58
N ARG A 88 -7.67 -15.29 -22.35
CA ARG A 88 -8.40 -14.71 -21.21
C ARG A 88 -8.48 -15.63 -20.00
N GLY A 89 -8.19 -16.92 -20.21
CA GLY A 89 -8.21 -17.91 -19.14
C GLY A 89 -9.60 -18.10 -18.52
N ASN A 90 -9.62 -18.29 -17.20
CA ASN A 90 -10.84 -18.56 -16.45
C ASN A 90 -11.33 -17.31 -15.72
N ILE A 91 -12.61 -17.00 -15.83
CA ILE A 91 -13.27 -15.80 -15.24
C ILE A 91 -13.08 -15.79 -13.72
N GLU A 92 -13.38 -16.87 -13.02
CA GLU A 92 -13.32 -16.93 -11.55
C GLU A 92 -11.89 -16.66 -11.03
N SER A 93 -10.90 -17.23 -11.73
CA SER A 93 -9.49 -16.99 -11.39
C SER A 93 -9.10 -15.53 -11.60
N LYS A 94 -9.59 -14.91 -12.69
CA LYS A 94 -9.33 -13.49 -12.98
C LYS A 94 -10.03 -12.57 -11.98
N VAL A 95 -11.27 -12.85 -11.62
CA VAL A 95 -12.00 -12.12 -10.57
C VAL A 95 -11.22 -12.17 -9.26
N ARG A 96 -10.78 -13.37 -8.84
CA ARG A 96 -9.99 -13.53 -7.62
C ARG A 96 -8.65 -12.79 -7.68
N GLU A 97 -7.96 -12.85 -8.81
CA GLU A 97 -6.70 -12.13 -9.07
C GLU A 97 -6.89 -10.62 -8.91
N LYS A 98 -7.84 -10.01 -9.62
CA LYS A 98 -8.02 -8.55 -9.60
C LYS A 98 -8.64 -8.06 -8.29
N THR A 99 -9.52 -8.84 -7.66
CA THR A 99 -10.00 -8.54 -6.30
C THR A 99 -8.85 -8.58 -5.29
N ARG A 100 -7.93 -9.54 -5.39
CA ARG A 100 -6.74 -9.60 -4.54
C ARG A 100 -5.81 -8.41 -4.76
N SER A 101 -5.61 -8.00 -6.02
CA SER A 101 -4.82 -6.79 -6.34
C SER A 101 -5.44 -5.54 -5.73
N LEU A 102 -6.76 -5.36 -5.83
CA LEU A 102 -7.48 -4.28 -5.16
C LEU A 102 -7.23 -4.30 -3.64
N ILE A 103 -7.37 -5.46 -2.99
CA ILE A 103 -7.15 -5.62 -1.55
C ILE A 103 -5.70 -5.26 -1.18
N ASN A 104 -4.72 -5.74 -1.93
CA ASN A 104 -3.31 -5.42 -1.70
C ASN A 104 -3.03 -3.92 -1.78
N VAL A 105 -3.66 -3.22 -2.71
CA VAL A 105 -3.50 -1.77 -2.88
C VAL A 105 -4.13 -1.02 -1.70
N VAL A 106 -5.39 -1.31 -1.36
CA VAL A 106 -6.08 -0.57 -0.30
C VAL A 106 -5.51 -0.86 1.09
N SER A 107 -5.03 -2.08 1.34
CA SER A 107 -4.37 -2.44 2.60
C SER A 107 -3.06 -1.69 2.84
N ARG A 108 -2.47 -1.14 1.78
CA ARG A 108 -1.25 -0.30 1.82
C ARG A 108 -1.54 1.21 1.66
N GLY A 109 -2.83 1.60 1.68
CA GLY A 109 -3.27 2.99 1.64
C GLY A 109 -3.34 3.61 0.25
N GLY A 110 -3.40 2.79 -0.81
CA GLY A 110 -3.48 3.24 -2.19
C GLY A 110 -4.87 3.19 -2.79
N ASN A 111 -4.98 3.77 -3.98
CA ASN A 111 -6.14 3.70 -4.85
C ASN A 111 -5.85 2.77 -6.03
N TYR A 112 -6.84 1.98 -6.41
CA TYR A 112 -6.70 0.98 -7.48
C TYR A 112 -7.39 1.47 -8.75
N LEU A 113 -6.62 1.65 -9.83
CA LEU A 113 -7.11 1.96 -11.16
C LEU A 113 -7.01 0.72 -12.04
N LEU A 114 -8.13 0.08 -12.36
CA LEU A 114 -8.17 -1.10 -13.22
C LEU A 114 -8.56 -0.74 -14.64
N ASN A 115 -7.63 -0.91 -15.57
CA ASN A 115 -7.83 -0.70 -16.99
C ASN A 115 -8.46 -1.91 -17.67
N ILE A 116 -9.35 -1.65 -18.62
CA ILE A 116 -9.93 -2.62 -19.55
C ILE A 116 -9.53 -2.29 -20.99
N GLY A 117 -9.61 -3.29 -21.88
CA GLY A 117 -9.28 -3.14 -23.29
C GLY A 117 -10.54 -3.15 -24.20
N PRO A 118 -11.27 -2.03 -24.38
CA PRO A 118 -12.46 -2.01 -25.20
C PRO A 118 -12.16 -2.28 -26.69
N LYS A 119 -13.11 -2.91 -27.38
CA LYS A 119 -13.06 -3.13 -28.82
C LYS A 119 -13.06 -1.81 -29.60
N GLY A 120 -12.65 -1.84 -30.87
CA GLY A 120 -12.61 -0.64 -31.73
C GLY A 120 -13.95 0.10 -31.90
N ASN A 121 -15.06 -0.56 -31.63
CA ASN A 121 -16.40 0.06 -31.61
C ASN A 121 -16.81 0.59 -30.22
N GLY A 122 -15.90 0.57 -29.25
CA GLY A 122 -16.14 1.01 -27.88
C GLY A 122 -16.80 -0.03 -26.95
N ALA A 123 -17.17 -1.20 -27.46
CA ALA A 123 -17.81 -2.23 -26.63
C ALA A 123 -16.80 -2.89 -25.69
N VAL A 124 -17.17 -3.05 -24.41
CA VAL A 124 -16.42 -3.84 -23.44
C VAL A 124 -16.47 -5.31 -23.84
N VAL A 125 -15.35 -6.02 -23.71
CA VAL A 125 -15.27 -7.45 -23.97
C VAL A 125 -16.09 -8.21 -22.95
N ASP A 126 -16.89 -9.20 -23.38
CA ASP A 126 -17.81 -9.92 -22.50
C ASP A 126 -17.09 -10.56 -21.29
N PHE A 127 -15.90 -11.09 -21.50
CA PHE A 127 -15.07 -11.63 -20.43
C PHE A 127 -14.71 -10.54 -19.38
N GLU A 128 -14.26 -9.38 -19.82
CA GLU A 128 -13.88 -8.27 -18.94
C GLU A 128 -15.10 -7.70 -18.23
N LYS A 129 -16.24 -7.60 -18.93
CA LYS A 129 -17.52 -7.21 -18.37
C LYS A 129 -17.94 -8.15 -17.23
N GLU A 130 -17.90 -9.45 -17.46
CA GLU A 130 -18.22 -10.48 -16.46
C GLU A 130 -17.31 -10.39 -15.25
N VAL A 131 -16.00 -10.21 -15.46
CA VAL A 131 -15.03 -10.02 -14.34
C VAL A 131 -15.39 -8.78 -13.51
N LEU A 132 -15.68 -7.64 -14.15
CA LEU A 132 -16.06 -6.41 -13.46
C LEU A 132 -17.39 -6.55 -12.71
N GLU A 133 -18.39 -7.22 -13.29
CA GLU A 133 -19.68 -7.47 -12.65
C GLU A 133 -19.52 -8.32 -11.38
N GLN A 134 -18.73 -9.40 -11.44
CA GLN A 134 -18.46 -10.24 -10.27
C GLN A 134 -17.61 -9.52 -9.21
N MET A 135 -16.68 -8.66 -9.60
CA MET A 135 -15.99 -7.78 -8.66
C MET A 135 -16.95 -6.76 -8.04
N GLY A 136 -17.90 -6.24 -8.81
CA GLY A 136 -18.98 -5.36 -8.34
C GLY A 136 -19.87 -6.04 -7.30
N ASP A 137 -20.24 -7.30 -7.53
CA ASP A 137 -21.00 -8.11 -6.58
C ASP A 137 -20.24 -8.35 -5.27
N TRP A 138 -18.93 -8.59 -5.37
CA TRP A 138 -18.06 -8.70 -4.20
C TRP A 138 -17.98 -7.36 -3.43
N LEU A 139 -17.80 -6.24 -4.13
CA LEU A 139 -17.78 -4.89 -3.54
C LEU A 139 -19.13 -4.51 -2.92
N SER A 140 -20.25 -4.91 -3.53
CA SER A 140 -21.58 -4.70 -2.96
C SER A 140 -21.74 -5.38 -1.60
N ARG A 141 -21.02 -6.46 -1.37
CA ARG A 141 -21.03 -7.22 -0.11
C ARG A 141 -19.98 -6.71 0.89
N TYR A 142 -18.77 -6.42 0.42
CA TYR A 142 -17.60 -6.17 1.26
C TYR A 142 -16.98 -4.78 1.07
N GLY A 143 -17.61 -3.90 0.29
CA GLY A 143 -17.09 -2.55 0.01
C GLY A 143 -16.89 -1.69 1.26
N TYR A 144 -17.60 -1.98 2.36
CA TYR A 144 -17.39 -1.32 3.65
C TYR A 144 -15.96 -1.52 4.20
N ALA A 145 -15.28 -2.59 3.79
CA ALA A 145 -13.90 -2.89 4.15
C ALA A 145 -12.88 -2.32 3.16
N VAL A 146 -13.34 -1.69 2.07
CA VAL A 146 -12.53 -1.09 1.01
C VAL A 146 -12.69 0.42 0.97
N TYR A 147 -13.93 0.91 0.95
CA TYR A 147 -14.20 2.34 0.77
C TYR A 147 -14.00 3.14 2.05
N GLN A 148 -13.24 4.23 1.93
CA GLN A 148 -12.96 5.14 3.05
C GLN A 148 -12.26 4.43 4.22
N THR A 149 -11.47 3.40 3.94
CA THR A 149 -10.62 2.73 4.91
C THR A 149 -9.22 3.34 4.90
N GLU A 150 -8.52 3.12 5.98
CA GLU A 150 -7.11 3.44 6.12
C GLU A 150 -6.29 2.14 5.97
N ALA A 151 -5.00 2.28 5.65
CA ALA A 151 -4.07 1.17 5.51
C ALA A 151 -4.01 0.29 6.76
N SER A 152 -3.45 -0.91 6.60
CA SER A 152 -3.14 -1.81 7.72
C SER A 152 -2.44 -1.06 8.85
N PRO A 153 -2.86 -1.25 10.10
CA PRO A 153 -2.15 -0.69 11.25
C PRO A 153 -0.84 -1.44 11.57
N PHE A 154 -0.66 -2.63 10.98
CA PHE A 154 0.48 -3.50 11.25
C PHE A 154 1.64 -3.18 10.32
N GLN A 155 2.87 -3.25 10.84
CA GLN A 155 4.11 -3.09 10.08
C GLN A 155 4.56 -4.42 9.43
N GLU A 156 3.98 -5.52 9.82
CA GLU A 156 4.30 -6.86 9.33
C GLU A 156 3.35 -7.30 8.21
N GLU A 157 3.86 -8.14 7.33
CA GLU A 157 3.07 -8.82 6.31
C GLU A 157 2.51 -10.13 6.86
N PHE A 158 1.26 -10.43 6.51
CA PHE A 158 0.60 -11.66 6.89
C PHE A 158 0.53 -12.61 5.70
N THR A 159 0.92 -13.87 5.91
CA THR A 159 0.80 -14.90 4.86
C THR A 159 -0.65 -15.32 4.60
N TRP A 160 -1.54 -15.11 5.57
CA TRP A 160 -2.94 -15.49 5.51
C TRP A 160 -3.83 -14.49 4.76
N GLY A 161 -3.39 -13.24 4.58
CA GLY A 161 -4.18 -12.21 3.92
C GLY A 161 -3.74 -10.80 4.24
N GLU A 162 -4.67 -9.86 4.12
CA GLU A 162 -4.44 -8.44 4.26
C GLU A 162 -5.41 -7.82 5.26
N VAL A 163 -5.09 -6.59 5.71
CA VAL A 163 -5.89 -5.86 6.70
C VAL A 163 -6.10 -4.43 6.26
N THR A 164 -7.32 -3.93 6.44
CA THR A 164 -7.61 -2.48 6.46
C THR A 164 -8.24 -2.10 7.79
N ARG A 165 -8.29 -0.82 8.10
CA ARG A 165 -8.94 -0.30 9.31
C ARG A 165 -9.84 0.89 9.01
N LYS A 166 -10.86 1.07 9.84
CA LYS A 166 -11.70 2.26 9.85
C LYS A 166 -12.25 2.46 11.25
N ASP A 167 -11.99 3.63 11.83
CA ASP A 167 -12.36 3.95 13.20
C ASP A 167 -11.89 2.86 14.19
N ASN A 168 -12.78 2.18 14.89
CA ASN A 168 -12.48 1.09 15.81
C ASN A 168 -12.63 -0.32 15.19
N HIS A 169 -12.64 -0.41 13.85
CA HIS A 169 -12.81 -1.67 13.15
C HIS A 169 -11.53 -2.08 12.40
N LEU A 170 -11.20 -3.37 12.49
CA LEU A 170 -10.29 -4.05 11.56
C LEU A 170 -11.10 -4.92 10.61
N TYR A 171 -10.70 -4.90 9.35
CA TYR A 171 -11.23 -5.76 8.29
C TYR A 171 -10.12 -6.67 7.82
N LEU A 172 -10.29 -7.97 8.00
CA LEU A 172 -9.32 -9.00 7.66
C LEU A 172 -9.77 -9.71 6.38
N PHE A 173 -9.01 -9.57 5.31
CA PHE A 173 -9.27 -10.24 4.04
C PHE A 173 -8.56 -11.58 4.01
N LEU A 174 -9.30 -12.67 3.86
CA LEU A 174 -8.77 -14.04 3.76
C LEU A 174 -8.26 -14.30 2.33
N SER A 175 -7.30 -13.50 1.88
CA SER A 175 -6.80 -13.46 0.51
C SER A 175 -5.50 -14.24 0.28
N GLY A 176 -4.83 -14.67 1.34
CA GLY A 176 -3.54 -15.33 1.32
C GLY A 176 -3.62 -16.87 1.40
N LYS A 177 -2.68 -17.47 2.15
CA LYS A 177 -2.60 -18.90 2.41
C LYS A 177 -3.33 -19.25 3.70
N TYR A 178 -4.06 -20.36 3.69
CA TYR A 178 -4.66 -20.88 4.91
C TYR A 178 -3.59 -21.20 5.95
N PRO A 179 -3.70 -20.71 7.19
CA PRO A 179 -2.78 -21.05 8.26
C PRO A 179 -2.80 -22.55 8.57
N ALA A 180 -1.65 -23.18 8.73
CA ALA A 180 -1.55 -24.64 8.91
C ALA A 180 -2.31 -25.16 10.14
N ASP A 181 -2.39 -24.34 11.19
CA ASP A 181 -3.14 -24.62 12.43
C ASP A 181 -4.55 -24.05 12.44
N GLY A 182 -4.99 -23.40 11.35
CA GLY A 182 -6.27 -22.73 11.23
C GLY A 182 -6.40 -21.45 12.06
N LYS A 183 -5.31 -20.90 12.56
CA LYS A 183 -5.33 -19.74 13.44
C LYS A 183 -4.69 -18.51 12.81
N ILE A 184 -5.33 -17.38 13.03
CA ILE A 184 -4.79 -16.04 12.75
C ILE A 184 -4.57 -15.38 14.11
N THR A 185 -3.36 -14.93 14.35
CA THR A 185 -2.98 -14.23 15.58
C THR A 185 -2.61 -12.79 15.27
N LEU A 186 -3.22 -11.84 15.98
CA LEU A 186 -2.96 -10.41 15.88
C LEU A 186 -2.47 -9.88 17.22
N GLN A 187 -1.40 -9.09 17.21
CA GLN A 187 -0.94 -8.36 18.38
C GLN A 187 -1.64 -7.00 18.44
N MET A 188 -2.50 -6.81 19.46
CA MET A 188 -3.35 -5.64 19.63
C MET A 188 -3.06 -4.94 20.97
N PRO A 189 -1.85 -4.44 21.22
CA PRO A 189 -1.45 -3.90 22.52
C PRO A 189 -2.30 -2.71 22.93
N GLY A 190 -2.95 -2.85 24.09
CA GLY A 190 -3.77 -1.81 24.67
C GLY A 190 -5.16 -1.63 24.01
N TYR A 191 -5.61 -2.60 23.20
CA TYR A 191 -6.96 -2.65 22.61
C TYR A 191 -7.76 -3.80 23.18
N LEU A 192 -9.05 -3.58 23.45
CA LEU A 192 -9.96 -4.60 23.92
C LEU A 192 -10.97 -4.98 22.83
N LEU A 193 -10.99 -6.24 22.46
CA LEU A 193 -11.94 -6.79 21.49
C LEU A 193 -13.35 -6.72 22.06
N GLN A 194 -14.26 -6.02 21.38
CA GLN A 194 -15.65 -5.88 21.75
C GLN A 194 -16.53 -6.88 21.01
N LYS A 195 -16.26 -7.05 19.72
CA LYS A 195 -17.07 -7.90 18.84
C LYS A 195 -16.25 -8.41 17.68
N GLY A 196 -16.54 -9.62 17.26
CA GLY A 196 -16.09 -10.15 16.00
C GLY A 196 -17.24 -10.67 15.16
N ASP A 197 -17.07 -10.83 13.86
CA ASP A 197 -18.05 -11.40 12.94
C ASP A 197 -18.15 -12.92 13.13
N GLY A 198 -19.08 -13.35 13.99
CA GLY A 198 -19.19 -14.69 14.55
C GLY A 198 -19.70 -15.79 13.63
N LYS A 199 -19.96 -15.52 12.37
CA LYS A 199 -20.54 -16.55 11.49
C LYS A 199 -19.48 -17.47 10.88
N MET A 200 -18.26 -16.98 10.68
CA MET A 200 -17.21 -17.69 9.95
C MET A 200 -15.98 -18.01 10.80
N ALA A 201 -15.76 -17.32 11.89
CA ALA A 201 -14.61 -17.52 12.77
C ALA A 201 -15.01 -17.43 14.23
N THR A 202 -14.25 -18.10 15.11
CA THR A 202 -14.31 -17.87 16.55
C THR A 202 -13.11 -17.03 16.96
N TYR A 203 -13.25 -16.19 18.00
CA TYR A 203 -12.19 -15.33 18.48
C TYR A 203 -12.09 -15.34 19.98
N LEU A 204 -10.85 -15.24 20.44
CA LEU A 204 -10.48 -15.13 21.83
C LEU A 204 -9.42 -14.05 21.97
N GLN A 205 -9.45 -13.32 23.08
CA GLN A 205 -8.37 -12.39 23.40
C GLN A 205 -7.71 -12.82 24.71
N TYR A 206 -6.39 -12.88 24.70
CA TYR A 206 -5.54 -13.15 25.85
C TYR A 206 -4.52 -12.00 26.00
N GLY A 207 -4.80 -11.07 26.91
CA GLY A 207 -4.00 -9.84 27.00
C GLY A 207 -4.02 -9.06 25.70
N ASP A 208 -2.85 -8.82 25.12
CA ASP A 208 -2.72 -8.09 23.85
C ASP A 208 -2.89 -8.99 22.61
N GLU A 209 -3.03 -10.29 22.78
CA GLU A 209 -3.13 -11.22 21.66
C GLU A 209 -4.60 -11.54 21.35
N VAL A 210 -5.01 -11.30 20.11
CA VAL A 210 -6.32 -11.71 19.56
C VAL A 210 -6.10 -12.89 18.62
N VAL A 211 -6.71 -14.03 18.94
CA VAL A 211 -6.62 -15.27 18.18
C VAL A 211 -7.96 -15.57 17.52
N LEU A 212 -7.94 -15.71 16.19
CA LEU A 212 -9.09 -16.15 15.41
C LEU A 212 -8.85 -17.60 14.97
N THR A 213 -9.86 -18.46 15.11
CA THR A 213 -9.86 -19.79 14.48
C THR A 213 -10.78 -19.75 13.27
N VAL A 214 -10.21 -20.01 12.10
CA VAL A 214 -10.86 -19.87 10.79
C VAL A 214 -10.93 -21.26 10.13
N PRO A 215 -12.09 -21.67 9.58
CA PRO A 215 -12.18 -22.96 8.89
C PRO A 215 -11.50 -22.92 7.53
N ALA A 216 -10.93 -24.05 7.10
CA ALA A 216 -10.27 -24.17 5.79
C ALA A 216 -11.21 -23.87 4.61
N SER A 217 -12.53 -24.05 4.79
CA SER A 217 -13.55 -23.72 3.79
C SER A 217 -13.52 -22.23 3.41
N ALA A 218 -13.19 -21.33 4.34
CA ALA A 218 -13.12 -19.89 4.07
C ALA A 218 -12.04 -19.51 3.04
N TYR A 219 -11.05 -20.36 2.83
CA TYR A 219 -9.98 -20.14 1.83
C TYR A 219 -10.18 -20.94 0.53
N LYS A 220 -11.07 -21.94 0.57
CA LYS A 220 -11.40 -22.76 -0.60
C LYS A 220 -12.53 -22.20 -1.45
N ASP A 221 -13.24 -21.20 -0.91
CA ASP A 221 -14.30 -20.52 -1.63
C ASP A 221 -13.73 -19.73 -2.82
N LYS A 222 -14.54 -19.60 -3.86
CA LYS A 222 -14.21 -18.79 -5.04
C LYS A 222 -14.03 -17.32 -4.70
N GLN A 223 -14.73 -16.84 -3.68
CA GLN A 223 -14.68 -15.45 -3.21
C GLN A 223 -13.72 -15.27 -2.04
N ILE A 224 -13.12 -14.10 -1.97
CA ILE A 224 -12.33 -13.67 -0.81
C ILE A 224 -13.29 -13.20 0.28
N HIS A 225 -13.24 -13.85 1.43
CA HIS A 225 -14.05 -13.48 2.59
C HIS A 225 -13.39 -12.37 3.41
N VAL A 226 -14.23 -11.57 4.08
CA VAL A 226 -13.81 -10.52 4.99
C VAL A 226 -14.34 -10.79 6.38
N LEU A 227 -13.47 -10.77 7.38
CA LEU A 227 -13.84 -10.81 8.79
C LEU A 227 -13.75 -9.40 9.37
N THR A 228 -14.69 -9.05 10.26
CA THR A 228 -14.69 -7.76 10.95
C THR A 228 -14.45 -7.96 12.43
N LEU A 229 -13.50 -7.23 12.98
CA LEU A 229 -13.26 -7.11 14.42
C LEU A 229 -13.52 -5.67 14.85
N SER A 230 -14.22 -5.50 15.98
CA SER A 230 -14.49 -4.18 16.57
C SER A 230 -13.83 -4.08 17.94
N PHE A 231 -13.15 -2.98 18.20
CA PHE A 231 -12.41 -2.72 19.43
C PHE A 231 -13.04 -1.58 20.25
N ASP A 232 -12.55 -1.37 21.44
CA ASP A 232 -13.02 -0.39 22.40
C ASP A 232 -12.73 1.06 22.01
N LYS A 233 -11.79 1.29 21.10
CA LYS A 233 -11.35 2.62 20.65
C LYS A 233 -10.86 2.62 19.22
N LYS A 234 -10.69 3.82 18.63
CA LYS A 234 -10.12 4.00 17.29
C LYS A 234 -8.74 3.33 17.20
N ILE A 235 -8.52 2.61 16.09
CA ILE A 235 -7.28 1.89 15.86
C ILE A 235 -6.29 2.81 15.15
N GLU A 236 -5.15 3.03 15.80
CA GLU A 236 -4.03 3.78 15.23
C GLU A 236 -2.96 2.83 14.68
N PRO A 237 -2.08 3.27 13.77
CA PRO A 237 -0.97 2.46 13.29
C PRO A 237 -0.08 2.00 14.46
N PHE A 238 0.27 0.72 14.46
CA PHE A 238 1.16 0.20 15.48
C PHE A 238 2.61 0.63 15.20
N PRO A 239 3.37 0.96 16.23
CA PRO A 239 4.80 1.16 16.08
C PRO A 239 5.45 -0.14 15.59
N GLY A 240 6.52 -0.05 14.81
CA GLY A 240 7.30 -1.21 14.39
C GLY A 240 7.86 -1.98 15.62
N LYS A 241 8.51 -3.12 15.35
CA LYS A 241 9.05 -3.98 16.42
C LYS A 241 9.83 -3.19 17.44
N THR A 242 9.44 -3.33 18.71
CA THR A 242 10.17 -2.74 19.82
C THR A 242 11.48 -3.50 20.06
N ILE A 243 12.59 -2.77 20.10
CA ILE A 243 13.91 -3.33 20.32
C ILE A 243 14.24 -3.27 21.81
N ARG A 244 14.61 -4.42 22.34
CA ARG A 244 14.98 -4.57 23.75
C ARG A 244 16.49 -4.66 23.99
N ASN A 245 17.28 -4.84 22.93
CA ASN A 245 18.75 -4.90 23.00
C ASN A 245 19.37 -3.65 22.35
N ALA A 246 20.58 -3.31 22.79
CA ALA A 246 21.26 -2.09 22.38
C ALA A 246 21.90 -2.14 20.98
N ILE A 247 21.71 -3.21 20.20
CA ILE A 247 22.31 -3.35 18.87
C ILE A 247 21.25 -3.11 17.81
N LEU A 248 21.41 -2.02 17.04
CA LEU A 248 20.55 -1.61 15.94
C LEU A 248 21.15 -2.12 14.63
N THR A 249 20.36 -2.85 13.88
CA THR A 249 20.78 -3.35 12.55
C THR A 249 19.64 -3.15 11.55
N PRO A 250 19.93 -3.12 10.24
CA PRO A 250 18.87 -3.10 9.21
C PRO A 250 17.88 -4.27 9.34
N ARG A 251 18.30 -5.40 9.91
CA ARG A 251 17.44 -6.58 10.09
C ARG A 251 16.39 -6.42 11.18
N ASN A 252 16.66 -5.58 12.20
CA ASN A 252 15.71 -5.31 13.27
C ASN A 252 15.07 -3.91 13.17
N ALA A 253 15.30 -3.21 12.07
CA ALA A 253 14.75 -1.91 11.76
C ALA A 253 13.43 -1.99 11.00
N THR A 254 12.69 -0.90 11.05
CA THR A 254 11.65 -0.59 10.06
C THR A 254 12.30 0.26 8.97
N PRO A 255 12.47 -0.24 7.74
CA PRO A 255 13.04 0.55 6.67
C PRO A 255 12.12 1.69 6.27
N GLN A 256 12.71 2.86 6.03
CA GLN A 256 12.04 4.02 5.45
C GLN A 256 12.36 4.03 3.95
N TYR A 257 11.34 4.16 3.13
CA TYR A 257 11.48 4.22 1.67
C TYR A 257 11.18 5.62 1.18
N SER A 258 11.99 6.12 0.24
CA SER A 258 11.54 7.17 -0.65
C SER A 258 11.01 6.51 -1.91
N TYR A 259 9.84 6.91 -2.31
CA TYR A 259 9.26 6.55 -3.58
C TYR A 259 9.42 7.76 -4.51
N SER A 260 10.20 7.61 -5.55
CA SER A 260 10.15 8.57 -6.65
C SER A 260 8.84 8.37 -7.38
N CYS A 261 7.98 9.35 -7.36
CA CYS A 261 6.72 9.32 -8.09
C CYS A 261 6.91 9.28 -9.62
N PHE A 262 8.13 9.35 -10.08
CA PHE A 262 8.46 9.50 -11.51
C PHE A 262 9.31 8.39 -12.10
N ASP A 263 9.92 7.52 -11.31
CA ASP A 263 10.89 6.58 -11.87
C ASP A 263 10.22 5.35 -12.48
N TYR A 264 9.71 5.53 -13.72
CA TYR A 264 9.04 4.51 -14.51
C TYR A 264 9.94 3.29 -14.84
N TYR A 265 11.26 3.46 -14.82
CA TYR A 265 12.22 2.45 -15.28
C TYR A 265 13.20 1.96 -14.22
N THR A 266 13.29 2.60 -13.09
CA THR A 266 14.21 2.23 -12.01
C THR A 266 13.45 1.75 -10.78
N ASN A 267 14.11 0.95 -9.96
CA ASN A 267 13.52 0.44 -8.73
C ASN A 267 13.04 1.59 -7.84
N TYR A 268 11.73 1.78 -7.76
CA TYR A 268 11.00 2.78 -6.98
C TYR A 268 11.31 2.78 -5.47
N ARG A 269 12.21 1.92 -5.02
CA ARG A 269 12.45 1.61 -3.62
C ARG A 269 13.87 1.94 -3.25
N SER A 270 14.15 3.22 -3.05
CA SER A 270 15.36 3.59 -2.33
C SER A 270 15.07 3.54 -0.85
N ILE A 271 15.79 2.73 -0.11
CA ILE A 271 15.80 2.83 1.34
C ILE A 271 16.52 4.13 1.68
N THR A 272 15.78 5.08 2.24
CA THR A 272 16.31 6.40 2.64
C THR A 272 16.72 6.44 4.09
N GLY A 273 16.28 5.46 4.87
CA GLY A 273 16.63 5.38 6.26
C GLY A 273 16.07 4.14 6.95
N TYR A 274 16.36 4.04 8.20
CA TYR A 274 15.87 3.01 9.10
C TYR A 274 15.34 3.65 10.37
N SER A 275 14.23 3.15 10.91
CA SER A 275 13.71 3.54 12.21
C SER A 275 13.66 2.36 13.16
N TRP A 276 13.84 2.64 14.43
CA TRP A 276 13.78 1.67 15.50
C TRP A 276 12.95 2.23 16.66
N ASN A 277 12.10 1.42 17.25
CA ASN A 277 11.32 1.78 18.43
C ASN A 277 11.92 1.13 19.68
N PHE A 278 11.99 1.89 20.75
CA PHE A 278 12.53 1.46 22.05
C PHE A 278 11.50 1.63 23.16
N GLU A 279 11.44 0.66 24.07
CA GLU A 279 10.79 0.85 25.37
C GLU A 279 11.81 1.48 26.32
N GLN A 280 11.60 2.75 26.72
CA GLN A 280 12.36 3.45 27.77
C GLN A 280 13.89 3.35 27.62
N LEU A 281 14.44 3.94 26.58
CA LEU A 281 15.89 4.01 26.41
C LEU A 281 16.46 5.29 27.04
N LEU A 282 17.30 5.14 28.08
CA LEU A 282 18.20 6.20 28.50
C LEU A 282 19.44 6.15 27.63
N LEU A 283 19.42 6.84 26.51
CA LEU A 283 20.55 6.90 25.58
C LEU A 283 21.67 7.75 26.19
N LYS A 284 22.79 7.10 26.54
CA LYS A 284 24.00 7.80 27.00
C LYS A 284 25.01 8.01 25.88
N GLN A 285 25.06 7.08 24.93
CA GLN A 285 26.00 7.09 23.82
C GLN A 285 25.40 6.27 22.68
N LEU A 286 25.61 6.75 21.45
CA LEU A 286 25.32 6.03 20.22
C LEU A 286 26.65 5.82 19.48
N GLU A 287 26.95 4.57 19.14
CA GLU A 287 28.09 4.21 18.30
C GLU A 287 27.60 3.75 16.94
N ILE A 288 28.12 4.35 15.87
CA ILE A 288 27.77 4.02 14.51
C ILE A 288 28.91 3.24 13.88
N ILE A 289 28.63 1.98 13.53
CA ILE A 289 29.60 1.10 12.88
C ILE A 289 29.25 1.06 11.38
N TYR A 290 30.20 1.40 10.54
CA TYR A 290 30.02 1.51 9.09
C TYR A 290 31.23 0.97 8.34
N THR A 291 31.04 0.65 7.03
CA THR A 291 32.11 0.16 6.18
C THR A 291 32.91 1.33 5.57
N SER A 292 34.08 1.04 5.03
CA SER A 292 34.89 2.04 4.32
C SER A 292 34.18 2.63 3.10
N GLN A 293 33.19 1.92 2.55
CA GLN A 293 32.38 2.40 1.41
C GLN A 293 31.42 3.53 1.79
N GLU A 294 30.98 3.58 3.04
CA GLU A 294 30.12 4.64 3.57
C GLU A 294 30.91 5.83 4.13
N ALA A 295 32.22 5.70 4.27
CA ALA A 295 33.07 6.76 4.82
C ALA A 295 32.98 8.06 4.00
N GLY A 296 32.75 9.16 4.71
CA GLY A 296 32.55 10.50 4.12
C GLY A 296 31.12 10.82 3.71
N ARG A 297 30.15 9.90 3.90
CA ARG A 297 28.74 10.21 3.75
C ARG A 297 28.23 11.00 4.94
N GLU A 298 27.30 11.89 4.67
CA GLU A 298 26.51 12.57 5.68
C GLU A 298 25.23 11.77 5.93
N ILE A 299 24.89 11.56 7.21
CA ILE A 299 23.67 10.89 7.65
C ILE A 299 22.94 11.75 8.65
N ASP A 300 21.64 11.71 8.64
CA ASP A 300 20.80 12.36 9.62
C ASP A 300 20.30 11.34 10.66
N LEU A 301 20.53 11.66 11.92
CA LEU A 301 19.99 10.94 13.07
C LEU A 301 18.81 11.73 13.64
N ILE A 302 17.63 11.15 13.63
CA ILE A 302 16.43 11.77 14.19
C ILE A 302 16.14 11.09 15.55
N LEU A 303 16.30 11.83 16.63
CA LEU A 303 16.02 11.37 17.99
C LEU A 303 14.96 12.29 18.62
N ASP A 304 13.83 11.73 19.02
CA ASP A 304 12.70 12.49 19.60
C ASP A 304 12.32 13.74 18.78
N GLY A 305 12.30 13.59 17.45
CA GLY A 305 11.96 14.67 16.51
C GLY A 305 13.06 15.70 16.28
N LYS A 306 14.25 15.55 16.89
CA LYS A 306 15.42 16.41 16.63
C LYS A 306 16.38 15.73 15.68
N THR A 307 16.82 16.47 14.68
CA THR A 307 17.77 16.01 13.67
C THR A 307 19.20 16.39 14.05
N TYR A 308 20.11 15.43 13.93
CA TYR A 308 21.56 15.58 14.12
C TYR A 308 22.25 15.08 12.85
N SER A 309 22.86 15.98 12.09
CA SER A 309 23.66 15.59 10.91
C SER A 309 25.05 15.18 11.33
N VAL A 310 25.47 14.00 10.90
CA VAL A 310 26.77 13.40 11.24
C VAL A 310 27.48 12.99 9.96
N THR A 311 28.72 13.42 9.78
CA THR A 311 29.58 12.95 8.68
C THR A 311 30.36 11.74 9.16
N LEU A 312 30.31 10.63 8.41
CA LEU A 312 31.05 9.42 8.72
C LEU A 312 32.53 9.63 8.40
N ASP A 313 33.42 9.49 9.41
CA ASP A 313 34.86 9.80 9.26
C ASP A 313 35.54 8.92 8.20
N LYS A 314 36.39 9.55 7.37
CA LYS A 314 37.28 8.85 6.45
C LYS A 314 38.48 8.32 7.23
N GLY A 315 38.54 7.02 7.49
CA GLY A 315 39.77 6.42 7.97
C GLY A 315 39.71 5.58 9.25
N LYS A 316 38.55 5.31 9.81
CA LYS A 316 38.45 4.29 10.88
C LYS A 316 37.85 3.00 10.28
N GLU A 317 38.71 2.11 9.82
CA GLU A 317 38.35 0.70 9.69
C GLU A 317 38.10 0.12 11.09
N ILE A 318 36.86 -0.27 11.34
CA ILE A 318 36.56 -1.13 12.48
C ILE A 318 36.78 -2.56 12.00
N LYS A 319 37.78 -3.22 12.54
CA LYS A 319 38.11 -4.63 12.31
C LYS A 319 37.08 -5.54 12.98
#